data_685e88ab186a07cb6844c15f0a706fc5
#
_entry.id   685e88ab186a07cb6844c15f0a706fc5
#
_cell.length_a   1.000
_cell.length_b   1.000
_cell.length_c   1.000
_cell.angle_alpha   90.00
_cell.angle_beta   90.00
_cell.angle_gamma   90.00
#
_symmetry.space_group_name_H-M   'P 1'
#
loop_
_entity.id
_entity.type
_entity.pdbx_description
1 polymer ?
#
loop_
_entity_poly.entity_id
_entity_poly.type
_entity_poly.pdbx_seq_one_letter_code
_entity_poly.pdbx_strand_id
1 'polypeptide(L)'
;MEETRWESRTAEALLEEFFSRDNLRQLALSAGELLDCPLLVLDDTFHVAAHHLPLGFSDELFQNAVRRGEITYEAGVIISKNPMLSAGWADYVQLPDSPYRRRFAPLISSGVRLGCLICVDIDGHLEQIPPHTWELVERILAKQLFMEVSRQDKPFEMAEDILMRLLDGGFSSAAHFQLQASGTYLADFHPLTFALIDLETYHNAYMGKRHLKEELEAQLLDSHPFLYQGDVFLFLHRAGDADTLSALAKEFRLKVLVSEPLGELFDLPQLYRTAREALELMTDERFHGESVCSVERLRTPLPLKNLEGRGDLIPIALRRPAAHDREKDTQYCETLYHYLTCCHSLKKTSDALYTHRNTVLYRRIRRLQEDFGIPLEEPSQHADLLLGVSLILFETKGPDFFLRTPQNEE
;
A
#
# COMPACT_ATOMS: atom_id res chain seq x y z
N MET A 1 47.97 -8.74 2.58
CA MET A 1 48.01 -10.18 2.88
C MET A 1 46.86 -10.63 3.79
N GLU A 2 46.04 -9.75 4.32
CA GLU A 2 44.82 -10.10 5.09
C GLU A 2 43.57 -10.21 4.19
N GLU A 3 43.50 -9.47 3.07
CA GLU A 3 42.39 -9.56 2.10
C GLU A 3 42.20 -10.96 1.51
N THR A 4 43.27 -11.69 1.31
CA THR A 4 43.24 -13.05 0.72
C THR A 4 42.72 -14.13 1.63
N ARG A 5 42.54 -13.86 2.93
CA ARG A 5 42.12 -14.86 3.93
C ARG A 5 40.60 -15.04 3.99
N TRP A 6 39.85 -14.00 3.60
CA TRP A 6 38.38 -14.03 3.49
C TRP A 6 37.90 -14.69 2.19
N GLU A 7 38.71 -14.62 1.12
CA GLU A 7 38.27 -14.95 -0.24
C GLU A 7 38.16 -16.44 -0.57
N SER A 8 39.03 -17.30 -0.10
CA SER A 8 39.07 -18.68 -0.57
C SER A 8 38.39 -19.70 0.37
N ARG A 9 38.63 -19.64 1.65
CA ARG A 9 38.05 -20.63 2.59
C ARG A 9 36.56 -20.47 2.82
N THR A 10 36.11 -19.32 2.64
CA THR A 10 34.79 -18.80 2.99
C THR A 10 33.75 -19.14 1.93
N ALA A 11 34.06 -18.85 0.68
CA ALA A 11 33.20 -19.15 -0.46
C ALA A 11 33.10 -20.66 -0.71
N GLU A 12 34.22 -21.39 -0.59
CA GLU A 12 34.22 -22.84 -0.73
C GLU A 12 33.39 -23.52 0.36
N ALA A 13 33.52 -23.11 1.62
CA ALA A 13 32.77 -23.71 2.73
C ALA A 13 31.24 -23.49 2.58
N LEU A 14 30.80 -22.29 2.20
CA LEU A 14 29.39 -22.01 1.93
C LEU A 14 28.84 -22.77 0.72
N LEU A 15 29.65 -22.91 -0.33
CA LEU A 15 29.27 -23.69 -1.51
C LEU A 15 29.23 -25.20 -1.19
N GLU A 16 30.19 -25.73 -0.43
CA GLU A 16 30.16 -27.11 0.02
C GLU A 16 28.95 -27.39 0.91
N GLU A 17 28.61 -26.48 1.83
CA GLU A 17 27.42 -26.59 2.66
C GLU A 17 26.14 -26.56 1.82
N PHE A 18 26.08 -25.63 0.84
CA PHE A 18 24.94 -25.52 -0.10
C PHE A 18 24.75 -26.79 -0.93
N PHE A 19 25.84 -27.40 -1.40
CA PHE A 19 25.74 -28.62 -2.21
C PHE A 19 25.58 -29.89 -1.37
N SER A 20 25.99 -29.88 -0.11
CA SER A 20 25.94 -31.05 0.77
C SER A 20 24.66 -31.17 1.58
N ARG A 21 23.93 -30.06 1.79
CA ARG A 21 22.79 -29.99 2.71
C ARG A 21 21.68 -29.08 2.15
N ASP A 22 20.52 -29.69 1.95
CA ASP A 22 19.28 -29.01 1.58
C ASP A 22 18.57 -28.36 2.78
N ASN A 23 19.24 -27.46 3.54
CA ASN A 23 18.67 -26.93 4.78
C ASN A 23 19.08 -25.46 4.99
N LEU A 24 18.10 -24.56 4.86
CA LEU A 24 18.27 -23.10 5.03
C LEU A 24 18.82 -22.74 6.42
N ARG A 25 18.39 -23.44 7.47
CA ARG A 25 18.84 -23.15 8.85
C ARG A 25 20.33 -23.34 9.02
N GLN A 26 20.88 -24.40 8.44
CA GLN A 26 22.32 -24.66 8.51
C GLN A 26 23.12 -23.68 7.69
N LEU A 27 22.62 -23.32 6.49
CA LEU A 27 23.23 -22.27 5.68
C LEU A 27 23.21 -20.91 6.38
N ALA A 28 22.15 -20.58 7.09
CA ALA A 28 22.08 -19.35 7.87
C ALA A 28 23.09 -19.35 9.03
N LEU A 29 23.31 -20.50 9.70
CA LEU A 29 24.35 -20.66 10.72
C LEU A 29 25.74 -20.45 10.13
N SER A 30 26.07 -21.13 9.03
CA SER A 30 27.37 -21.02 8.36
C SER A 30 27.59 -19.58 7.81
N ALA A 31 26.54 -18.95 7.27
CA ALA A 31 26.62 -17.56 6.83
C ALA A 31 26.86 -16.59 7.99
N GLY A 32 26.21 -16.80 9.14
CA GLY A 32 26.40 -15.98 10.33
C GLY A 32 27.79 -16.15 10.97
N GLU A 33 28.32 -17.37 11.02
CA GLU A 33 29.69 -17.63 11.45
C GLU A 33 30.71 -17.00 10.52
N LEU A 34 30.44 -17.04 9.22
CA LEU A 34 31.26 -16.45 8.19
C LEU A 34 31.32 -14.92 8.27
N LEU A 35 30.15 -14.30 8.40
CA LEU A 35 30.01 -12.85 8.48
C LEU A 35 30.31 -12.32 9.90
N ASP A 36 30.51 -13.20 10.87
CA ASP A 36 30.70 -12.91 12.30
C ASP A 36 29.61 -11.95 12.83
N CYS A 37 28.34 -12.22 12.47
CA CYS A 37 27.24 -11.37 12.90
C CYS A 37 25.95 -12.16 13.15
N PRO A 38 25.07 -11.66 14.05
CA PRO A 38 23.70 -12.17 14.15
C PRO A 38 22.96 -11.90 12.85
N LEU A 39 22.24 -12.90 12.33
CA LEU A 39 21.44 -12.71 11.14
C LEU A 39 20.07 -13.37 11.22
N LEU A 40 19.10 -12.82 10.50
CA LEU A 40 17.78 -13.37 10.24
C LEU A 40 17.59 -13.50 8.73
N VAL A 41 17.08 -14.64 8.32
CA VAL A 41 16.51 -14.85 6.98
C VAL A 41 15.00 -14.80 7.14
N LEU A 42 14.38 -13.81 6.55
CA LEU A 42 12.94 -13.65 6.51
C LEU A 42 12.40 -14.12 5.17
N ASP A 43 11.23 -14.73 5.18
CA ASP A 43 10.44 -14.92 3.97
C ASP A 43 9.76 -13.61 3.52
N ASP A 44 8.98 -13.67 2.44
CA ASP A 44 8.24 -12.54 1.87
C ASP A 44 7.09 -12.06 2.76
N THR A 45 6.64 -12.89 3.71
CA THR A 45 5.63 -12.57 4.74
C THR A 45 6.24 -12.09 6.06
N PHE A 46 7.56 -11.84 6.08
CA PHE A 46 8.34 -11.40 7.25
C PHE A 46 8.43 -12.41 8.40
N HIS A 47 8.16 -13.71 8.16
CA HIS A 47 8.46 -14.75 9.11
C HIS A 47 9.95 -15.10 9.10
N VAL A 48 10.45 -15.51 10.26
CA VAL A 48 11.83 -15.95 10.42
C VAL A 48 11.97 -17.38 9.90
N ALA A 49 12.42 -17.52 8.65
CA ALA A 49 12.69 -18.81 8.02
C ALA A 49 13.95 -19.48 8.62
N ALA A 50 14.99 -18.68 8.89
CA ALA A 50 16.21 -19.14 9.53
C ALA A 50 16.90 -18.00 10.28
N HIS A 51 17.80 -18.34 11.22
CA HIS A 51 18.57 -17.35 11.96
C HIS A 51 19.91 -17.90 12.44
N HIS A 52 20.86 -16.99 12.68
CA HIS A 52 22.08 -17.23 13.45
C HIS A 52 22.13 -16.29 14.63
N LEU A 53 22.31 -16.87 15.85
CA LEU A 53 22.41 -16.14 17.11
C LEU A 53 23.72 -16.47 17.79
N PRO A 54 24.75 -15.62 17.71
CA PRO A 54 26.02 -15.85 18.40
C PRO A 54 25.86 -15.90 19.92
N LEU A 55 26.71 -16.69 20.57
CA LEU A 55 26.74 -16.79 22.04
C LEU A 55 27.07 -15.42 22.66
N GLY A 56 26.25 -15.00 23.62
CA GLY A 56 26.45 -13.73 24.33
C GLY A 56 25.86 -12.49 23.65
N PHE A 57 25.29 -12.60 22.43
CA PHE A 57 24.58 -11.49 21.82
C PHE A 57 23.22 -11.30 22.48
N SER A 58 22.94 -10.04 22.84
CA SER A 58 21.66 -9.66 23.46
C SER A 58 21.12 -8.40 22.79
N ASP A 59 20.06 -8.58 22.01
CA ASP A 59 19.26 -7.51 21.43
C ASP A 59 17.79 -7.92 21.51
N GLU A 60 16.97 -7.10 22.14
CA GLU A 60 15.58 -7.46 22.45
C GLU A 60 14.73 -7.62 21.19
N LEU A 61 14.93 -6.77 20.18
CA LEU A 61 14.20 -6.87 18.91
C LEU A 61 14.54 -8.15 18.17
N PHE A 62 15.83 -8.52 18.14
CA PHE A 62 16.28 -9.75 17.50
C PHE A 62 15.73 -10.98 18.21
N GLN A 63 15.86 -11.03 19.55
CA GLN A 63 15.39 -12.16 20.36
C GLN A 63 13.87 -12.33 20.27
N ASN A 64 13.13 -11.22 20.23
CA ASN A 64 11.68 -11.26 20.07
C ASN A 64 11.30 -11.77 18.68
N ALA A 65 12.00 -11.36 17.62
CA ALA A 65 11.77 -11.88 16.27
C ALA A 65 11.98 -13.40 16.19
N VAL A 66 13.08 -13.89 16.76
CA VAL A 66 13.36 -15.35 16.81
C VAL A 66 12.30 -16.10 17.64
N ARG A 67 11.89 -15.54 18.79
CA ARG A 67 10.91 -16.18 19.69
C ARG A 67 9.50 -16.21 19.10
N ARG A 68 9.08 -15.13 18.43
CA ARG A 68 7.75 -15.02 17.82
C ARG A 68 7.68 -15.67 16.44
N GLY A 69 8.82 -15.90 15.81
CA GLY A 69 8.91 -16.38 14.44
C GLY A 69 8.63 -15.30 13.39
N GLU A 70 8.52 -14.04 13.80
CA GLU A 70 8.23 -12.89 12.91
C GLU A 70 8.87 -11.61 13.45
N ILE A 71 9.14 -10.65 12.58
CA ILE A 71 9.61 -9.31 12.98
C ILE A 71 8.47 -8.42 13.45
N THR A 72 8.82 -7.30 14.13
CA THR A 72 7.81 -6.32 14.54
C THR A 72 7.22 -5.60 13.33
N TYR A 73 6.00 -5.11 13.50
CA TYR A 73 5.30 -4.32 12.47
C TYR A 73 6.13 -3.13 11.99
N GLU A 74 6.73 -2.37 12.91
CA GLU A 74 7.54 -1.20 12.63
C GLU A 74 8.74 -1.56 11.74
N ALA A 75 9.41 -2.66 12.04
CA ALA A 75 10.51 -3.17 11.21
C ALA A 75 10.01 -3.59 9.82
N GLY A 76 8.85 -4.23 9.73
CA GLY A 76 8.20 -4.60 8.46
C GLY A 76 7.86 -3.37 7.60
N VAL A 77 7.32 -2.31 8.20
CA VAL A 77 7.04 -1.04 7.50
C VAL A 77 8.33 -0.40 6.97
N ILE A 78 9.39 -0.37 7.79
CA ILE A 78 10.70 0.17 7.36
C ILE A 78 11.23 -0.58 6.14
N ILE A 79 11.16 -1.92 6.15
CA ILE A 79 11.59 -2.75 5.04
C ILE A 79 10.74 -2.49 3.79
N SER A 80 9.42 -2.44 3.95
CA SER A 80 8.48 -2.29 2.83
C SER A 80 8.54 -0.91 2.16
N LYS A 81 8.80 0.15 2.94
CA LYS A 81 8.86 1.54 2.45
C LYS A 81 10.26 2.00 2.06
N ASN A 82 11.28 1.17 2.25
CA ASN A 82 12.66 1.54 1.93
C ASN A 82 12.87 1.50 0.40
N PRO A 83 13.19 2.66 -0.24
CA PRO A 83 13.33 2.73 -1.70
C PRO A 83 14.52 1.91 -2.22
N MET A 84 15.60 1.75 -1.44
CA MET A 84 16.76 0.96 -1.82
C MET A 84 16.40 -0.53 -1.88
N LEU A 85 15.71 -1.03 -0.85
CA LEU A 85 15.25 -2.42 -0.79
C LEU A 85 14.20 -2.72 -1.88
N SER A 86 13.34 -1.76 -2.19
CA SER A 86 12.36 -1.87 -3.28
C SER A 86 13.04 -1.90 -4.65
N ALA A 87 14.17 -1.21 -4.81
CA ALA A 87 14.99 -1.23 -6.02
C ALA A 87 15.91 -2.48 -6.12
N GLY A 88 15.85 -3.39 -5.14
CA GLY A 88 16.69 -4.59 -5.11
C GLY A 88 18.07 -4.41 -4.51
N TRP A 89 18.34 -3.29 -3.83
CA TRP A 89 19.62 -2.97 -3.22
C TRP A 89 19.59 -3.12 -1.71
N ALA A 90 20.72 -3.52 -1.12
CA ALA A 90 20.87 -3.54 0.33
C ALA A 90 20.97 -2.12 0.91
N ASP A 91 20.49 -1.95 2.13
CA ASP A 91 20.57 -0.69 2.87
C ASP A 91 20.88 -0.92 4.34
N TYR A 92 21.48 0.10 4.98
CA TYR A 92 21.79 0.10 6.40
C TYR A 92 20.83 0.99 7.17
N VAL A 93 20.07 0.40 8.06
CA VAL A 93 19.02 1.08 8.82
C VAL A 93 19.28 0.96 10.33
N GLN A 94 19.08 2.07 11.05
CA GLN A 94 19.03 2.11 12.50
C GLN A 94 17.57 2.03 12.95
N LEU A 95 17.21 0.98 13.71
CA LEU A 95 15.87 0.88 14.29
C LEU A 95 15.81 1.67 15.62
N PRO A 96 14.67 2.32 15.94
CA PRO A 96 14.54 3.18 17.12
C PRO A 96 14.85 2.48 18.46
N ASP A 97 14.44 1.22 18.57
CA ASP A 97 14.49 0.44 19.83
C ASP A 97 15.71 -0.49 19.92
N SER A 98 16.75 -0.27 19.13
CA SER A 98 17.98 -1.05 19.18
C SER A 98 19.21 -0.18 19.07
N PRO A 99 20.28 -0.49 19.83
CA PRO A 99 21.55 0.23 19.74
C PRO A 99 22.32 -0.13 18.46
N TYR A 100 21.93 -1.19 17.76
CA TYR A 100 22.68 -1.73 16.65
C TYR A 100 22.11 -1.28 15.30
N ARG A 101 23.00 -0.90 14.39
CA ARG A 101 22.68 -0.71 12.99
C ARG A 101 22.48 -2.06 12.31
N ARG A 102 21.62 -2.14 11.34
CA ARG A 102 21.32 -3.38 10.62
C ARG A 102 21.46 -3.20 9.13
N ARG A 103 22.04 -4.18 8.49
CA ARG A 103 22.05 -4.29 7.04
C ARG A 103 20.85 -5.15 6.61
N PHE A 104 19.98 -4.56 5.83
CA PHE A 104 18.86 -5.22 5.18
C PHE A 104 19.23 -5.48 3.73
N ALA A 105 19.00 -6.69 3.23
CA ALA A 105 19.24 -7.04 1.84
C ALA A 105 18.08 -7.88 1.30
N PRO A 106 17.48 -7.51 0.15
CA PRO A 106 16.44 -8.32 -0.45
C PRO A 106 17.04 -9.63 -0.99
N LEU A 107 16.41 -10.75 -0.68
CA LEU A 107 16.76 -12.06 -1.20
C LEU A 107 16.00 -12.30 -2.51
N ILE A 108 16.71 -12.25 -3.63
CA ILE A 108 16.12 -12.34 -4.97
C ILE A 108 16.67 -13.58 -5.68
N SER A 109 15.78 -14.42 -6.21
CA SER A 109 16.15 -15.55 -7.06
C SER A 109 15.31 -15.54 -8.33
N SER A 110 15.96 -15.66 -9.49
CA SER A 110 15.29 -15.64 -10.81
C SER A 110 14.41 -14.40 -11.05
N GLY A 111 14.80 -13.25 -10.48
CA GLY A 111 14.04 -12.00 -10.58
C GLY A 111 12.86 -11.89 -9.63
N VAL A 112 12.64 -12.89 -8.76
CA VAL A 112 11.59 -12.90 -7.74
C VAL A 112 12.19 -12.57 -6.39
N ARG A 113 11.60 -11.63 -5.65
CA ARG A 113 11.94 -11.35 -4.26
C ARG A 113 11.28 -12.39 -3.37
N LEU A 114 12.09 -13.16 -2.66
CA LEU A 114 11.67 -14.28 -1.80
C LEU A 114 11.64 -13.90 -0.32
N GLY A 115 12.26 -12.80 0.03
CA GLY A 115 12.37 -12.39 1.41
C GLY A 115 13.44 -11.32 1.63
N CYS A 116 13.96 -11.28 2.86
CA CYS A 116 14.97 -10.32 3.28
C CYS A 116 15.99 -10.96 4.21
N LEU A 117 17.27 -10.66 3.98
CA LEU A 117 18.35 -10.93 4.92
C LEU A 117 18.56 -9.72 5.82
N ILE A 118 18.58 -9.92 7.13
CA ILE A 118 18.90 -8.89 8.11
C ILE A 118 20.17 -9.32 8.85
N CYS A 119 21.23 -8.52 8.76
CA CYS A 119 22.46 -8.71 9.52
C CYS A 119 22.62 -7.57 10.52
N VAL A 120 22.95 -7.91 11.78
CA VAL A 120 23.14 -6.93 12.85
C VAL A 120 24.62 -6.56 12.93
N ASP A 121 24.91 -5.27 12.79
CA ASP A 121 26.26 -4.73 12.87
C ASP A 121 26.60 -4.36 14.33
N ILE A 122 27.41 -5.23 14.97
CA ILE A 122 27.73 -5.07 16.39
C ILE A 122 28.85 -4.05 16.61
N ASP A 123 29.85 -4.07 15.76
CA ASP A 123 31.12 -3.33 15.92
C ASP A 123 31.52 -2.48 14.71
N GLY A 124 30.66 -2.38 13.70
CA GLY A 124 30.91 -1.59 12.49
C GLY A 124 31.72 -2.32 11.42
N HIS A 125 31.92 -3.64 11.53
CA HIS A 125 32.74 -4.39 10.57
C HIS A 125 31.97 -4.78 9.29
N LEU A 126 30.65 -4.78 9.30
CA LEU A 126 29.85 -5.22 8.15
C LEU A 126 30.09 -4.38 6.89
N GLU A 127 30.43 -3.08 7.04
CA GLU A 127 30.77 -2.21 5.92
C GLU A 127 32.15 -2.55 5.30
N GLN A 128 33.00 -3.30 6.02
CA GLN A 128 34.31 -3.70 5.54
C GLN A 128 34.29 -5.02 4.76
N ILE A 129 33.17 -5.75 4.83
CA ILE A 129 33.00 -7.01 4.10
C ILE A 129 32.93 -6.73 2.61
N PRO A 130 33.74 -7.43 1.79
CA PRO A 130 33.76 -7.18 0.35
C PRO A 130 32.40 -7.40 -0.33
N PRO A 131 32.02 -6.59 -1.31
CA PRO A 131 30.73 -6.70 -2.01
C PRO A 131 30.45 -8.10 -2.61
N HIS A 132 31.49 -8.75 -3.14
CA HIS A 132 31.34 -10.10 -3.71
C HIS A 132 30.99 -11.17 -2.66
N THR A 133 31.41 -11.01 -1.39
CA THR A 133 31.05 -11.90 -0.29
C THR A 133 29.56 -11.75 0.03
N TRP A 134 29.06 -10.50 0.07
CA TRP A 134 27.64 -10.24 0.24
C TRP A 134 26.81 -10.85 -0.89
N GLU A 135 27.23 -10.63 -2.12
CA GLU A 135 26.55 -11.17 -3.32
C GLU A 135 26.46 -12.70 -3.28
N LEU A 136 27.54 -13.37 -2.85
CA LEU A 136 27.58 -14.83 -2.70
C LEU A 136 26.60 -15.31 -1.63
N VAL A 137 26.66 -14.73 -0.41
CA VAL A 137 25.78 -15.08 0.70
C VAL A 137 24.31 -14.87 0.35
N GLU A 138 23.99 -13.71 -0.19
CA GLU A 138 22.62 -13.36 -0.60
C GLU A 138 22.09 -14.33 -1.67
N ARG A 139 22.90 -14.65 -2.69
CA ARG A 139 22.52 -15.60 -3.76
C ARG A 139 22.30 -17.01 -3.22
N ILE A 140 23.18 -17.50 -2.35
CA ILE A 140 23.06 -18.85 -1.76
C ILE A 140 21.81 -18.95 -0.90
N LEU A 141 21.61 -18.00 0.02
CA LEU A 141 20.43 -17.95 0.88
C LEU A 141 19.13 -17.78 0.07
N ALA A 142 19.12 -16.89 -0.94
CA ALA A 142 17.96 -16.74 -1.81
C ALA A 142 17.66 -18.01 -2.60
N LYS A 143 18.68 -18.69 -3.11
CA LYS A 143 18.50 -19.95 -3.85
C LYS A 143 17.95 -21.06 -2.94
N GLN A 144 18.47 -21.18 -1.72
CA GLN A 144 17.99 -22.18 -0.77
C GLN A 144 16.56 -21.86 -0.29
N LEU A 145 16.29 -20.60 0.02
CA LEU A 145 14.93 -20.16 0.37
C LEU A 145 13.94 -20.48 -0.76
N PHE A 146 14.31 -20.22 -2.03
CA PHE A 146 13.53 -20.62 -3.19
C PHE A 146 13.27 -22.14 -3.25
N MET A 147 14.29 -22.95 -2.98
CA MET A 147 14.15 -24.41 -2.99
C MET A 147 13.24 -24.91 -1.87
N GLU A 148 13.30 -24.31 -0.68
CA GLU A 148 12.42 -24.67 0.45
C GLU A 148 10.98 -24.25 0.20
N VAL A 149 10.76 -23.02 -0.29
CA VAL A 149 9.44 -22.53 -0.70
C VAL A 149 8.85 -23.42 -1.80
N SER A 150 9.66 -23.82 -2.79
CA SER A 150 9.23 -24.71 -3.87
C SER A 150 8.97 -26.15 -3.42
N ARG A 151 9.56 -26.58 -2.30
CA ARG A 151 9.34 -27.94 -1.72
C ARG A 151 8.13 -28.00 -0.80
N GLN A 152 7.75 -26.90 -0.19
CA GLN A 152 6.50 -26.80 0.54
C GLN A 152 5.40 -26.62 -0.50
N ASP A 153 4.81 -27.74 -0.94
CA ASP A 153 3.69 -27.81 -1.90
C ASP A 153 2.49 -26.94 -1.44
N LYS A 154 2.67 -25.61 -1.45
CA LYS A 154 1.60 -24.65 -1.29
C LYS A 154 1.45 -23.91 -2.61
N PRO A 155 0.50 -24.34 -3.46
CA PRO A 155 0.25 -23.68 -4.76
C PRO A 155 -0.04 -22.18 -4.63
N PHE A 156 -0.41 -21.73 -3.43
CA PHE A 156 -0.72 -20.32 -3.14
C PHE A 156 0.51 -19.42 -3.06
N GLU A 157 1.65 -19.90 -2.54
CA GLU A 157 2.88 -19.09 -2.43
C GLU A 157 3.46 -18.76 -3.81
N MET A 158 3.46 -19.73 -4.72
CA MET A 158 3.87 -19.48 -6.12
C MET A 158 2.91 -18.54 -6.87
N ALA A 159 1.63 -18.57 -6.55
CA ALA A 159 0.66 -17.67 -7.16
C ALA A 159 0.78 -16.23 -6.64
N GLU A 160 1.07 -16.05 -5.33
CA GLU A 160 1.35 -14.74 -4.73
C GLU A 160 2.56 -14.06 -5.40
N ASP A 161 3.64 -14.81 -5.68
CA ASP A 161 4.82 -14.29 -6.40
C ASP A 161 4.48 -13.81 -7.81
N ILE A 162 3.65 -14.57 -8.53
CA ILE A 162 3.17 -14.19 -9.85
C ILE A 162 2.32 -12.92 -9.77
N LEU A 163 1.45 -12.82 -8.76
CA LEU A 163 0.63 -11.62 -8.53
C LEU A 163 1.47 -10.41 -8.17
N MET A 164 2.45 -10.55 -7.26
CA MET A 164 3.37 -9.46 -6.92
C MET A 164 4.16 -8.99 -8.14
N ARG A 165 4.67 -9.94 -8.94
CA ARG A 165 5.35 -9.61 -10.20
C ARG A 165 4.42 -8.92 -11.20
N LEU A 166 3.15 -9.32 -11.25
CA LEU A 166 2.14 -8.65 -12.08
C LEU A 166 1.92 -7.22 -11.62
N LEU A 167 1.70 -7.00 -10.31
CA LEU A 167 1.51 -5.68 -9.71
C LEU A 167 2.71 -4.74 -9.94
N ASP A 168 3.93 -5.29 -9.96
CA ASP A 168 5.17 -4.57 -10.28
C ASP A 168 5.31 -4.27 -11.79
N GLY A 169 4.37 -4.71 -12.63
CA GLY A 169 4.45 -4.54 -14.08
C GLY A 169 5.51 -5.45 -14.75
N GLY A 170 5.91 -6.53 -14.09
CA GLY A 170 6.99 -7.43 -14.54
C GLY A 170 6.61 -8.37 -15.69
N PHE A 171 5.43 -8.25 -16.28
CA PHE A 171 5.01 -9.02 -17.46
C PHE A 171 4.87 -8.10 -18.68
N SER A 172 5.49 -8.51 -19.77
CA SER A 172 5.48 -7.76 -21.04
C SER A 172 4.15 -7.86 -21.81
N SER A 173 3.33 -8.87 -21.50
CA SER A 173 2.03 -9.11 -22.15
C SER A 173 1.12 -10.01 -21.33
N ALA A 174 -0.18 -9.95 -21.58
CA ALA A 174 -1.18 -10.84 -20.98
C ALA A 174 -0.87 -12.33 -21.28
N ALA A 175 -0.42 -12.65 -22.50
CA ALA A 175 -0.03 -14.01 -22.86
C ALA A 175 1.16 -14.53 -22.03
N HIS A 176 2.15 -13.68 -21.73
CA HIS A 176 3.28 -14.03 -20.86
C HIS A 176 2.81 -14.29 -19.42
N PHE A 177 1.92 -13.43 -18.90
CA PHE A 177 1.29 -13.65 -17.58
C PHE A 177 0.51 -14.97 -17.55
N GLN A 178 -0.37 -15.22 -18.52
CA GLN A 178 -1.17 -16.45 -18.59
C GLN A 178 -0.31 -17.71 -18.65
N LEU A 179 0.82 -17.68 -19.39
CA LEU A 179 1.76 -18.79 -19.45
C LEU A 179 2.35 -19.11 -18.06
N GLN A 180 2.73 -18.08 -17.30
CA GLN A 180 3.26 -18.26 -15.94
C GLN A 180 2.17 -18.68 -14.96
N ALA A 181 0.96 -18.17 -15.12
CA ALA A 181 -0.19 -18.50 -14.28
C ALA A 181 -0.75 -19.93 -14.54
N SER A 182 -0.46 -20.55 -15.69
CA SER A 182 -1.08 -21.80 -16.16
C SER A 182 -0.89 -23.01 -15.22
N GLY A 183 0.10 -22.98 -14.34
CA GLY A 183 0.35 -24.03 -13.35
C GLY A 183 -0.24 -23.72 -11.95
N THR A 184 -0.98 -22.64 -11.81
CA THR A 184 -1.53 -22.16 -10.53
C THR A 184 -3.03 -21.96 -10.62
N TYR A 185 -3.67 -21.67 -9.47
CA TYR A 185 -5.10 -21.33 -9.45
C TYR A 185 -5.42 -20.05 -10.25
N LEU A 186 -4.45 -19.19 -10.53
CA LEU A 186 -4.64 -17.95 -11.28
C LEU A 186 -5.08 -18.16 -12.73
N ALA A 187 -4.90 -19.37 -13.29
CA ALA A 187 -5.29 -19.69 -14.66
C ALA A 187 -6.80 -19.51 -14.91
N ASP A 188 -7.61 -19.88 -13.90
CA ASP A 188 -9.09 -19.84 -13.95
C ASP A 188 -9.66 -18.93 -12.84
N PHE A 189 -8.90 -17.96 -12.38
CA PHE A 189 -9.25 -17.09 -11.25
C PHE A 189 -9.90 -15.80 -11.74
N HIS A 190 -11.18 -15.60 -11.43
CA HIS A 190 -11.98 -14.46 -11.85
C HIS A 190 -12.63 -13.74 -10.66
N PRO A 191 -11.87 -12.97 -9.88
CA PRO A 191 -12.44 -12.18 -8.81
C PRO A 191 -13.26 -11.01 -9.35
N LEU A 192 -14.25 -10.55 -8.58
CA LEU A 192 -15.05 -9.37 -8.95
C LEU A 192 -14.27 -8.06 -8.79
N THR A 193 -13.62 -7.94 -7.64
CA THR A 193 -12.83 -6.77 -7.25
C THR A 193 -11.68 -7.23 -6.35
N PHE A 194 -10.85 -6.29 -5.92
CA PHE A 194 -9.90 -6.50 -4.83
C PHE A 194 -10.06 -5.40 -3.76
N ALA A 195 -9.50 -5.64 -2.60
CA ALA A 195 -9.42 -4.64 -1.55
C ALA A 195 -7.98 -4.45 -1.07
N LEU A 196 -7.70 -3.24 -0.62
CA LEU A 196 -6.46 -2.87 0.05
C LEU A 196 -6.78 -2.48 1.49
N ILE A 197 -6.03 -3.02 2.45
CA ILE A 197 -6.15 -2.68 3.87
C ILE A 197 -4.88 -1.96 4.29
N ASP A 198 -5.03 -0.72 4.74
CA ASP A 198 -3.94 0.04 5.33
C ASP A 198 -3.53 -0.55 6.68
N LEU A 199 -2.26 -0.94 6.79
CA LEU A 199 -1.69 -1.46 8.03
C LEU A 199 -0.97 -0.39 8.86
N GLU A 200 -0.82 0.84 8.40
CA GLU A 200 -0.21 1.91 9.22
C GLU A 200 -1.13 2.32 10.37
N THR A 201 -2.44 2.30 10.14
CA THR A 201 -3.44 2.61 11.16
C THR A 201 -3.79 1.41 12.04
N TYR A 202 -3.30 0.21 11.71
CA TYR A 202 -3.54 -1.01 12.48
C TYR A 202 -2.69 -1.06 13.75
N HIS A 203 -3.27 -0.63 14.85
CA HIS A 203 -2.67 -0.68 16.18
C HIS A 203 -3.36 -1.73 17.05
N ASN A 204 -3.09 -2.99 16.81
CA ASN A 204 -3.50 -4.03 17.74
C ASN A 204 -2.27 -4.62 18.44
N ALA A 205 -2.05 -4.21 19.69
CA ALA A 205 -0.92 -4.67 20.51
C ALA A 205 -0.96 -6.17 20.82
N TYR A 206 -2.07 -6.85 20.60
CA TYR A 206 -2.28 -8.25 21.00
C TYR A 206 -2.45 -9.22 19.82
N MET A 207 -2.65 -8.74 18.60
CA MET A 207 -2.88 -9.57 17.43
C MET A 207 -1.93 -9.17 16.30
N GLY A 208 -1.00 -10.07 15.95
CA GLY A 208 -0.08 -9.88 14.82
C GLY A 208 -0.80 -9.91 13.47
N LYS A 209 -0.11 -9.47 12.41
CA LYS A 209 -0.60 -9.49 11.02
C LYS A 209 -1.07 -10.86 10.56
N ARG A 210 -0.48 -11.93 11.12
CA ARG A 210 -0.85 -13.31 10.84
C ARG A 210 -2.28 -13.62 11.25
N HIS A 211 -2.70 -13.14 12.42
CA HIS A 211 -4.08 -13.34 12.88
C HIS A 211 -5.07 -12.60 11.96
N LEU A 212 -4.74 -11.38 11.53
CA LEU A 212 -5.59 -10.66 10.56
C LEU A 212 -5.70 -11.44 9.24
N LYS A 213 -4.59 -12.01 8.73
CA LYS A 213 -4.61 -12.85 7.53
C LYS A 213 -5.50 -14.09 7.74
N GLU A 214 -5.34 -14.79 8.85
CA GLU A 214 -6.14 -15.98 9.21
C GLU A 214 -7.64 -15.65 9.33
N GLU A 215 -8.00 -14.50 9.92
CA GLU A 215 -9.39 -14.03 9.99
C GLU A 215 -9.97 -13.66 8.63
N LEU A 216 -9.19 -12.97 7.80
CA LEU A 216 -9.60 -12.65 6.43
C LEU A 216 -9.84 -13.93 5.60
N GLU A 217 -8.94 -14.90 5.67
CA GLU A 217 -9.09 -16.20 4.98
C GLU A 217 -10.28 -17.02 5.50
N ALA A 218 -10.56 -16.95 6.81
CA ALA A 218 -11.66 -17.68 7.42
C ALA A 218 -13.04 -17.10 7.06
N GLN A 219 -13.14 -15.78 6.95
CA GLN A 219 -14.42 -15.10 6.72
C GLN A 219 -14.69 -14.78 5.24
N LEU A 220 -13.63 -14.58 4.45
CA LEU A 220 -13.69 -14.26 3.03
C LEU A 220 -13.09 -15.42 2.22
N LEU A 221 -13.94 -16.35 1.79
CA LEU A 221 -13.51 -17.52 1.02
C LEU A 221 -12.89 -17.11 -0.30
N ASP A 222 -11.78 -17.75 -0.68
CA ASP A 222 -11.03 -17.52 -1.91
C ASP A 222 -10.44 -16.09 -2.04
N SER A 223 -10.30 -15.38 -0.91
CA SER A 223 -9.80 -14.00 -0.91
C SER A 223 -8.28 -13.87 -1.09
N HIS A 224 -7.54 -14.93 -0.80
CA HIS A 224 -6.08 -15.02 -0.95
C HIS A 224 -5.33 -13.76 -0.44
N PRO A 225 -5.44 -13.39 0.84
CA PRO A 225 -4.82 -12.19 1.36
C PRO A 225 -3.29 -12.34 1.41
N PHE A 226 -2.57 -11.34 0.90
CA PHE A 226 -1.12 -11.26 0.96
C PHE A 226 -0.64 -9.83 1.22
N LEU A 227 0.60 -9.70 1.70
CA LEU A 227 1.22 -8.41 1.96
C LEU A 227 1.88 -7.88 0.68
N TYR A 228 1.52 -6.66 0.29
CA TYR A 228 2.14 -6.00 -0.83
C TYR A 228 2.36 -4.51 -0.52
N GLN A 229 3.60 -4.05 -0.65
CA GLN A 229 4.04 -2.67 -0.39
C GLN A 229 3.61 -2.10 0.98
N GLY A 230 3.45 -2.97 1.98
CA GLY A 230 3.11 -2.56 3.35
C GLY A 230 1.63 -2.66 3.71
N ASP A 231 0.75 -2.92 2.73
CA ASP A 231 -0.67 -3.11 2.90
C ASP A 231 -1.07 -4.57 2.72
N VAL A 232 -2.26 -4.96 3.20
CA VAL A 232 -2.85 -6.25 2.83
C VAL A 232 -3.64 -6.06 1.54
N PHE A 233 -3.30 -6.86 0.55
CA PHE A 233 -4.06 -7.03 -0.68
C PHE A 233 -4.90 -8.30 -0.58
N LEU A 234 -6.16 -8.25 -0.99
CA LEU A 234 -7.03 -9.43 -1.05
C LEU A 234 -8.07 -9.30 -2.15
N PHE A 235 -8.54 -10.44 -2.66
CA PHE A 235 -9.60 -10.48 -3.67
C PHE A 235 -10.99 -10.63 -3.05
N LEU A 236 -12.00 -10.11 -3.74
CA LEU A 236 -13.41 -10.23 -3.38
C LEU A 236 -14.18 -10.90 -4.54
N HIS A 237 -14.96 -11.92 -4.22
CA HIS A 237 -15.65 -12.75 -5.21
C HIS A 237 -17.16 -12.58 -5.20
N ARG A 238 -17.72 -12.13 -4.09
CA ARG A 238 -19.17 -12.07 -3.86
C ARG A 238 -19.60 -10.66 -3.48
N ALA A 239 -20.81 -10.29 -3.87
CA ALA A 239 -21.37 -9.00 -3.47
C ALA A 239 -21.44 -8.81 -1.93
N GLY A 240 -21.63 -9.90 -1.16
CA GLY A 240 -21.66 -9.86 0.30
C GLY A 240 -20.29 -9.74 0.98
N ASP A 241 -19.19 -9.92 0.28
CA ASP A 241 -17.85 -9.82 0.84
C ASP A 241 -17.55 -8.41 1.35
N ALA A 242 -18.13 -7.39 0.71
CA ALA A 242 -18.00 -5.99 1.14
C ALA A 242 -18.63 -5.74 2.52
N ASP A 243 -19.75 -6.38 2.83
CA ASP A 243 -20.42 -6.26 4.14
C ASP A 243 -19.59 -6.96 5.24
N THR A 244 -19.06 -8.15 4.94
CA THR A 244 -18.15 -8.88 5.82
C THR A 244 -16.89 -8.06 6.10
N LEU A 245 -16.30 -7.50 5.05
CA LEU A 245 -15.11 -6.63 5.15
C LEU A 245 -15.42 -5.37 5.98
N SER A 246 -16.61 -4.81 5.86
CA SER A 246 -17.06 -3.66 6.66
C SER A 246 -17.21 -4.00 8.14
N ALA A 247 -17.65 -5.21 8.46
CA ALA A 247 -17.71 -5.70 9.85
C ALA A 247 -16.30 -5.86 10.44
N LEU A 248 -15.40 -6.51 9.71
CA LEU A 248 -14.00 -6.68 10.11
C LEU A 248 -13.28 -5.33 10.25
N ALA A 249 -13.50 -4.41 9.33
CA ALA A 249 -12.90 -3.08 9.38
C ALA A 249 -13.33 -2.29 10.64
N LYS A 250 -14.55 -2.44 11.08
CA LYS A 250 -15.04 -1.83 12.34
C LYS A 250 -14.43 -2.51 13.56
N GLU A 251 -14.39 -3.83 13.57
CA GLU A 251 -13.86 -4.62 14.69
C GLU A 251 -12.37 -4.34 14.90
N PHE A 252 -11.59 -4.38 13.84
CA PHE A 252 -10.13 -4.20 13.87
C PHE A 252 -9.68 -2.74 13.64
N ARG A 253 -10.60 -1.80 13.46
CA ARG A 253 -10.35 -0.37 13.18
C ARG A 253 -9.45 -0.15 11.96
N LEU A 254 -9.73 -0.88 10.88
CA LEU A 254 -8.97 -0.83 9.65
C LEU A 254 -9.50 0.25 8.71
N LYS A 255 -8.62 0.83 7.89
CA LYS A 255 -8.99 1.57 6.69
C LYS A 255 -8.89 0.61 5.51
N VAL A 256 -9.97 0.48 4.77
CA VAL A 256 -10.10 -0.48 3.67
C VAL A 256 -10.62 0.22 2.44
N LEU A 257 -9.93 0.02 1.34
CA LEU A 257 -10.35 0.48 0.04
C LEU A 257 -10.73 -0.69 -0.85
N VAL A 258 -11.91 -0.63 -1.46
CA VAL A 258 -12.38 -1.60 -2.46
C VAL A 258 -12.14 -1.02 -3.85
N SER A 259 -11.53 -1.80 -4.75
CA SER A 259 -11.22 -1.41 -6.11
C SER A 259 -12.45 -1.23 -6.99
N GLU A 260 -12.25 -0.69 -8.18
CA GLU A 260 -13.20 -0.83 -9.28
C GLU A 260 -13.30 -2.31 -9.70
N PRO A 261 -14.39 -2.69 -10.42
CA PRO A 261 -14.53 -4.05 -10.93
C PRO A 261 -13.33 -4.47 -11.79
N LEU A 262 -12.85 -5.68 -11.56
CA LEU A 262 -11.73 -6.28 -12.27
C LEU A 262 -12.26 -7.08 -13.46
N GLY A 263 -11.87 -6.69 -14.68
CA GLY A 263 -12.20 -7.44 -15.89
C GLY A 263 -11.29 -8.63 -16.07
N GLU A 264 -10.00 -8.38 -16.19
CA GLU A 264 -8.97 -9.40 -16.31
C GLU A 264 -7.87 -9.19 -15.27
N LEU A 265 -7.24 -10.26 -14.80
CA LEU A 265 -6.14 -10.15 -13.82
C LEU A 265 -4.98 -9.27 -14.35
N PHE A 266 -4.77 -9.26 -15.66
CA PHE A 266 -3.72 -8.45 -16.26
C PHE A 266 -3.93 -6.92 -16.11
N ASP A 267 -5.14 -6.48 -15.79
CA ASP A 267 -5.48 -5.07 -15.52
C ASP A 267 -5.10 -4.63 -14.09
N LEU A 268 -4.75 -5.57 -13.21
CA LEU A 268 -4.39 -5.32 -11.80
C LEU A 268 -3.40 -4.17 -11.61
N PRO A 269 -2.29 -4.05 -12.37
CA PRO A 269 -1.30 -2.99 -12.11
C PRO A 269 -1.88 -1.58 -12.28
N GLN A 270 -2.79 -1.40 -13.21
CA GLN A 270 -3.45 -0.11 -13.45
C GLN A 270 -4.47 0.19 -12.35
N LEU A 271 -5.34 -0.77 -12.03
CA LEU A 271 -6.35 -0.62 -10.99
C LEU A 271 -5.72 -0.45 -9.60
N TYR A 272 -4.62 -1.17 -9.33
CA TYR A 272 -3.88 -1.06 -8.08
C TYR A 272 -3.33 0.34 -7.85
N ARG A 273 -2.74 0.99 -8.87
CA ARG A 273 -2.22 2.37 -8.74
C ARG A 273 -3.32 3.33 -8.30
N THR A 274 -4.47 3.27 -8.96
CA THR A 274 -5.63 4.12 -8.60
C THR A 274 -6.16 3.79 -7.20
N ALA A 275 -6.24 2.50 -6.86
CA ALA A 275 -6.68 2.05 -5.55
C ALA A 275 -5.70 2.49 -4.44
N ARG A 276 -4.40 2.45 -4.70
CA ARG A 276 -3.38 2.90 -3.75
C ARG A 276 -3.46 4.40 -3.47
N GLU A 277 -3.58 5.23 -4.52
CA GLU A 277 -3.78 6.67 -4.38
C GLU A 277 -5.09 6.98 -3.61
N ALA A 278 -6.14 6.20 -3.83
CA ALA A 278 -7.40 6.34 -3.13
C ALA A 278 -7.29 5.92 -1.64
N LEU A 279 -6.53 4.87 -1.32
CA LEU A 279 -6.23 4.49 0.07
C LEU A 279 -5.44 5.58 0.79
N GLU A 280 -4.44 6.16 0.14
CA GLU A 280 -3.68 7.31 0.67
C GLU A 280 -4.57 8.53 0.93
N LEU A 281 -5.59 8.75 0.11
CA LEU A 281 -6.58 9.80 0.36
C LEU A 281 -7.42 9.50 1.61
N MET A 282 -7.76 8.24 1.87
CA MET A 282 -8.50 7.83 3.08
C MET A 282 -7.66 7.98 4.36
N THR A 283 -6.33 7.99 4.26
CA THR A 283 -5.43 8.23 5.41
C THR A 283 -5.13 9.71 5.66
N ASP A 284 -5.58 10.63 4.78
CA ASP A 284 -5.48 12.08 4.99
C ASP A 284 -6.22 12.49 6.27
N GLU A 285 -5.64 13.37 7.09
CA GLU A 285 -6.22 13.84 8.37
C GLU A 285 -7.60 14.49 8.20
N ARG A 286 -7.90 15.02 7.01
CA ARG A 286 -9.19 15.63 6.67
C ARG A 286 -10.25 14.63 6.26
N PHE A 287 -9.89 13.34 6.12
CA PHE A 287 -10.83 12.29 5.77
C PHE A 287 -11.44 11.68 7.03
N HIS A 288 -12.71 11.98 7.27
CA HIS A 288 -13.49 11.45 8.40
C HIS A 288 -14.60 10.50 7.94
N GLY A 289 -14.52 10.06 6.68
CA GLY A 289 -15.49 9.16 6.09
C GLY A 289 -15.47 7.76 6.68
N GLU A 290 -16.17 6.84 6.02
CA GLU A 290 -16.30 5.45 6.47
C GLU A 290 -14.94 4.72 6.48
N SER A 291 -14.82 3.71 7.35
CA SER A 291 -13.62 2.86 7.43
C SER A 291 -13.42 2.03 6.15
N VAL A 292 -14.49 1.71 5.44
CA VAL A 292 -14.48 1.04 4.13
C VAL A 292 -15.02 1.99 3.08
N CYS A 293 -14.27 2.22 2.02
CA CYS A 293 -14.68 3.06 0.90
C CYS A 293 -14.36 2.36 -0.43
N SER A 294 -14.97 2.78 -1.51
CA SER A 294 -14.63 2.29 -2.86
C SER A 294 -13.96 3.38 -3.69
N VAL A 295 -13.13 2.97 -4.66
CA VAL A 295 -12.54 3.89 -5.64
C VAL A 295 -13.62 4.72 -6.33
N GLU A 296 -14.77 4.12 -6.64
CA GLU A 296 -15.89 4.83 -7.28
C GLU A 296 -16.38 6.02 -6.46
N ARG A 297 -16.51 5.87 -5.14
CA ARG A 297 -16.92 6.97 -4.24
C ARG A 297 -15.85 8.06 -4.14
N LEU A 298 -14.59 7.71 -4.30
CA LEU A 298 -13.45 8.61 -4.24
C LEU A 298 -13.07 9.20 -5.61
N ARG A 299 -13.80 8.86 -6.68
CA ARG A 299 -13.48 9.27 -8.05
C ARG A 299 -13.40 10.79 -8.22
N THR A 300 -14.21 11.56 -7.51
CA THR A 300 -14.16 13.03 -7.56
C THR A 300 -13.03 13.63 -6.72
N PRO A 301 -12.86 13.29 -5.43
CA PRO A 301 -11.79 13.87 -4.61
C PRO A 301 -10.39 13.42 -5.01
N LEU A 302 -10.21 12.25 -5.62
CA LEU A 302 -8.91 11.71 -5.98
C LEU A 302 -8.11 12.62 -6.94
N PRO A 303 -8.61 13.04 -8.12
CA PRO A 303 -7.91 13.97 -8.98
C PRO A 303 -7.72 15.36 -8.32
N LEU A 304 -8.63 15.79 -7.45
CA LEU A 304 -8.51 17.05 -6.74
C LEU A 304 -7.33 17.04 -5.76
N LYS A 305 -7.03 15.90 -5.14
CA LYS A 305 -5.84 15.73 -4.32
C LYS A 305 -4.56 15.98 -5.11
N ASN A 306 -4.47 15.45 -6.33
CA ASN A 306 -3.31 15.64 -7.21
C ASN A 306 -3.18 17.09 -7.72
N LEU A 307 -4.25 17.86 -7.68
CA LEU A 307 -4.29 19.28 -8.06
C LEU A 307 -4.25 20.23 -6.85
N GLU A 308 -4.11 19.73 -5.64
CA GLU A 308 -4.06 20.54 -4.42
C GLU A 308 -2.90 21.55 -4.49
N GLY A 309 -3.16 22.80 -4.07
CA GLY A 309 -2.19 23.89 -4.15
C GLY A 309 -2.07 24.56 -5.54
N ARG A 310 -2.74 24.05 -6.57
CA ARG A 310 -2.75 24.61 -7.92
C ARG A 310 -3.75 25.78 -8.04
N GLY A 311 -3.57 26.82 -7.22
CA GLY A 311 -4.41 28.03 -7.25
C GLY A 311 -4.41 28.78 -8.61
N ASP A 312 -3.45 28.47 -9.49
CA ASP A 312 -3.39 28.93 -10.87
C ASP A 312 -4.54 28.37 -11.74
N LEU A 313 -5.09 27.20 -11.38
CA LEU A 313 -6.23 26.59 -12.06
C LEU A 313 -7.59 27.17 -11.60
N ILE A 314 -7.61 27.98 -10.56
CA ILE A 314 -8.84 28.60 -10.06
C ILE A 314 -9.15 29.86 -10.87
N PRO A 315 -10.28 29.91 -11.61
CA PRO A 315 -10.71 31.11 -12.34
C PRO A 315 -10.74 32.34 -11.46
N ILE A 316 -10.28 33.47 -12.00
CA ILE A 316 -10.21 34.75 -11.26
C ILE A 316 -11.57 35.13 -10.68
N ALA A 317 -12.65 34.86 -11.41
CA ALA A 317 -14.02 35.13 -10.97
C ALA A 317 -14.39 34.46 -9.64
N LEU A 318 -13.80 33.28 -9.33
CA LEU A 318 -14.09 32.53 -8.11
C LEU A 318 -13.34 33.05 -6.87
N ARG A 319 -12.32 33.88 -7.03
CA ARG A 319 -11.53 34.40 -5.89
C ARG A 319 -12.34 35.26 -4.94
N ARG A 320 -13.25 36.09 -5.47
CA ARG A 320 -14.10 36.97 -4.65
C ARG A 320 -15.15 36.20 -3.84
N PRO A 321 -15.97 35.31 -4.40
CA PRO A 321 -16.90 34.49 -3.61
C PRO A 321 -16.16 33.60 -2.61
N ALA A 322 -15.00 33.02 -2.95
CA ALA A 322 -14.20 32.20 -2.02
C ALA A 322 -13.67 33.04 -0.82
N ALA A 323 -13.20 34.26 -1.06
CA ALA A 323 -12.78 35.16 -0.01
C ALA A 323 -13.98 35.54 0.89
N HIS A 324 -15.13 35.85 0.26
CA HIS A 324 -16.35 36.20 0.99
C HIS A 324 -16.85 35.04 1.87
N ASP A 325 -16.81 33.81 1.37
CA ASP A 325 -17.18 32.62 2.14
C ASP A 325 -16.28 32.45 3.38
N ARG A 326 -14.97 32.69 3.21
CA ARG A 326 -13.99 32.56 4.28
C ARG A 326 -14.13 33.66 5.36
N GLU A 327 -14.46 34.90 4.94
CA GLU A 327 -14.56 36.06 5.84
C GLU A 327 -15.91 36.12 6.58
N LYS A 328 -16.99 35.67 5.95
CA LYS A 328 -18.37 35.88 6.44
C LYS A 328 -19.14 34.59 6.67
N ASP A 329 -18.45 33.44 6.63
CA ASP A 329 -19.07 32.12 6.80
C ASP A 329 -20.29 31.92 5.90
N THR A 330 -20.16 32.33 4.64
CA THR A 330 -21.19 32.15 3.63
C THR A 330 -20.90 30.87 2.82
N GLN A 331 -21.82 30.48 1.94
CA GLN A 331 -21.74 29.21 1.21
C GLN A 331 -21.94 29.42 -0.31
N TYR A 332 -21.30 30.45 -0.87
CA TYR A 332 -21.40 30.73 -2.30
C TYR A 332 -20.70 29.68 -3.15
N CYS A 333 -19.51 29.25 -2.75
CA CYS A 333 -18.78 28.19 -3.46
C CYS A 333 -19.53 26.86 -3.41
N GLU A 334 -20.05 26.46 -2.25
CA GLU A 334 -20.86 25.25 -2.11
C GLU A 334 -22.16 25.34 -2.93
N THR A 335 -22.80 26.49 -2.91
CA THR A 335 -24.01 26.74 -3.73
C THR A 335 -23.71 26.63 -5.21
N LEU A 336 -22.61 27.21 -5.66
CA LEU A 336 -22.17 27.15 -7.05
C LEU A 336 -21.88 25.70 -7.50
N TYR A 337 -21.13 24.95 -6.69
CA TYR A 337 -20.83 23.54 -6.95
C TYR A 337 -22.10 22.74 -7.17
N HIS A 338 -23.02 22.78 -6.21
CA HIS A 338 -24.29 22.04 -6.33
C HIS A 338 -25.16 22.54 -7.47
N TYR A 339 -25.16 23.84 -7.77
CA TYR A 339 -25.90 24.39 -8.89
C TYR A 339 -25.40 23.88 -10.25
N LEU A 340 -24.08 23.82 -10.42
CA LEU A 340 -23.45 23.27 -11.63
C LEU A 340 -23.66 21.76 -11.75
N THR A 341 -23.43 21.00 -10.66
CA THR A 341 -23.57 19.53 -10.65
C THR A 341 -25.03 19.09 -10.80
N CYS A 342 -25.98 19.88 -10.32
CA CYS A 342 -27.43 19.65 -10.51
C CYS A 342 -27.97 20.18 -11.85
N CYS A 343 -27.11 20.43 -12.83
CA CYS A 343 -27.51 20.96 -14.18
C CYS A 343 -28.41 22.19 -14.09
N HIS A 344 -28.06 23.15 -13.24
CA HIS A 344 -28.74 24.42 -13.00
C HIS A 344 -30.18 24.28 -12.45
N SER A 345 -30.54 23.11 -11.92
CA SER A 345 -31.85 22.88 -11.32
C SER A 345 -31.92 23.47 -9.90
N LEU A 346 -32.64 24.58 -9.75
CA LEU A 346 -32.86 25.20 -8.44
C LEU A 346 -33.51 24.23 -7.42
N LYS A 347 -34.38 23.33 -7.89
CA LYS A 347 -34.98 22.31 -7.01
C LYS A 347 -33.94 21.35 -6.49
N LYS A 348 -33.21 20.66 -7.37
CA LYS A 348 -32.16 19.69 -6.98
C LYS A 348 -31.06 20.33 -6.13
N THR A 349 -30.68 21.58 -6.45
CA THR A 349 -29.69 22.33 -5.67
C THR A 349 -30.20 22.65 -4.26
N SER A 350 -31.50 23.03 -4.14
CA SER A 350 -32.07 23.29 -2.81
C SER A 350 -32.15 22.02 -1.95
N ASP A 351 -32.47 20.89 -2.58
CA ASP A 351 -32.52 19.60 -1.92
C ASP A 351 -31.11 19.20 -1.45
N ALA A 352 -30.09 19.32 -2.31
CA ALA A 352 -28.69 19.03 -1.97
C ALA A 352 -28.12 19.92 -0.85
N LEU A 353 -28.55 21.18 -0.78
CA LEU A 353 -28.12 22.12 0.25
C LEU A 353 -29.02 22.14 1.50
N TYR A 354 -30.06 21.33 1.54
CA TYR A 354 -31.09 21.34 2.61
C TYR A 354 -31.63 22.75 2.89
N THR A 355 -31.80 23.57 1.81
CA THR A 355 -32.19 24.97 1.93
C THR A 355 -33.49 25.25 1.19
N HIS A 356 -34.29 26.22 1.69
CA HIS A 356 -35.54 26.54 1.05
C HIS A 356 -35.32 27.27 -0.30
N ARG A 357 -35.95 26.75 -1.36
CA ARG A 357 -35.81 27.19 -2.79
C ARG A 357 -35.89 28.71 -3.01
N ASN A 358 -36.82 29.39 -2.37
CA ASN A 358 -37.13 30.76 -2.71
C ASN A 358 -36.32 31.83 -1.97
N THR A 359 -35.78 31.52 -0.78
CA THR A 359 -35.22 32.55 0.08
C THR A 359 -33.72 32.65 -0.01
N VAL A 360 -33.03 31.49 -0.05
CA VAL A 360 -31.58 31.44 0.03
C VAL A 360 -30.98 31.19 -1.33
N LEU A 361 -31.50 30.21 -2.07
CA LEU A 361 -30.89 29.77 -3.32
C LEU A 361 -31.00 30.81 -4.39
N TYR A 362 -32.22 31.37 -4.62
CA TYR A 362 -32.40 32.41 -5.63
C TYR A 362 -31.54 33.65 -5.34
N ARG A 363 -31.45 34.07 -4.06
CA ARG A 363 -30.61 35.19 -3.66
C ARG A 363 -29.14 34.91 -3.83
N ARG A 364 -28.67 33.67 -3.51
CA ARG A 364 -27.27 33.28 -3.64
C ARG A 364 -26.87 33.22 -5.11
N ILE A 365 -27.67 32.56 -5.96
CA ILE A 365 -27.38 32.48 -7.39
C ILE A 365 -27.38 33.85 -8.04
N ARG A 366 -28.36 34.71 -7.71
CA ARG A 366 -28.42 36.07 -8.19
C ARG A 366 -27.17 36.88 -7.78
N ARG A 367 -26.71 36.75 -6.55
CA ARG A 367 -25.47 37.42 -6.10
C ARG A 367 -24.24 36.87 -6.80
N LEU A 368 -24.15 35.56 -7.04
CA LEU A 368 -23.07 35.01 -7.84
C LEU A 368 -22.98 35.65 -9.23
N GLN A 369 -24.10 35.89 -9.88
CA GLN A 369 -24.15 36.54 -11.19
C GLN A 369 -23.91 38.07 -11.11
N GLU A 370 -24.66 38.76 -10.26
CA GLU A 370 -24.71 40.24 -10.25
C GLU A 370 -23.55 40.84 -9.44
N ASP A 371 -23.25 40.33 -8.25
CA ASP A 371 -22.25 40.94 -7.36
C ASP A 371 -20.84 40.41 -7.63
N PHE A 372 -20.72 39.12 -7.97
CA PHE A 372 -19.43 38.48 -8.21
C PHE A 372 -19.11 38.30 -9.72
N GLY A 373 -20.09 38.47 -10.59
CA GLY A 373 -19.92 38.42 -12.05
C GLY A 373 -19.61 37.02 -12.56
N ILE A 374 -20.12 35.95 -11.88
CA ILE A 374 -19.92 34.56 -12.33
C ILE A 374 -20.76 34.32 -13.61
N PRO A 375 -20.14 33.87 -14.72
CA PRO A 375 -20.80 33.71 -16.01
C PRO A 375 -21.59 32.40 -16.10
N LEU A 376 -22.67 32.27 -15.32
CA LEU A 376 -23.46 31.03 -15.21
C LEU A 376 -24.26 30.71 -16.50
N GLU A 377 -24.43 31.68 -17.39
CA GLU A 377 -25.16 31.50 -18.64
C GLU A 377 -24.25 31.09 -19.81
N GLU A 378 -22.94 31.03 -19.59
CA GLU A 378 -21.96 30.63 -20.59
C GLU A 378 -21.52 29.17 -20.45
N PRO A 379 -22.09 28.22 -21.21
CA PRO A 379 -21.77 26.81 -21.10
C PRO A 379 -20.29 26.49 -21.28
N SER A 380 -19.58 27.26 -22.07
CA SER A 380 -18.15 27.10 -22.34
C SER A 380 -17.27 27.27 -21.09
N GLN A 381 -17.74 27.96 -20.06
CA GLN A 381 -17.02 28.23 -18.81
C GLN A 381 -17.42 27.29 -17.66
N HIS A 382 -18.46 26.49 -17.84
CA HIS A 382 -18.98 25.65 -16.76
C HIS A 382 -17.96 24.63 -16.27
N ALA A 383 -17.15 24.04 -17.17
CA ALA A 383 -16.11 23.07 -16.79
C ALA A 383 -15.02 23.73 -15.93
N ASP A 384 -14.56 24.92 -16.33
CA ASP A 384 -13.54 25.68 -15.59
C ASP A 384 -14.06 26.14 -14.22
N LEU A 385 -15.31 26.61 -14.17
CA LEU A 385 -15.98 27.01 -12.93
C LEU A 385 -16.14 25.80 -12.00
N LEU A 386 -16.57 24.65 -12.54
CA LEU A 386 -16.76 23.44 -11.76
C LEU A 386 -15.42 22.93 -11.20
N LEU A 387 -14.37 22.87 -12.01
CA LEU A 387 -13.03 22.48 -11.55
C LEU A 387 -12.52 23.46 -10.47
N GLY A 388 -12.59 24.75 -10.74
CA GLY A 388 -12.07 25.76 -9.81
C GLY A 388 -12.82 25.78 -8.48
N VAL A 389 -14.15 25.66 -8.49
CA VAL A 389 -14.94 25.61 -7.25
C VAL A 389 -14.72 24.30 -6.50
N SER A 390 -14.50 23.17 -7.21
CA SER A 390 -14.17 21.90 -6.60
C SER A 390 -12.83 21.96 -5.88
N LEU A 391 -11.80 22.58 -6.46
CA LEU A 391 -10.51 22.80 -5.82
C LEU A 391 -10.65 23.64 -4.54
N ILE A 392 -11.40 24.76 -4.60
CA ILE A 392 -11.66 25.59 -3.41
C ILE A 392 -12.33 24.77 -2.30
N LEU A 393 -13.32 23.96 -2.64
CA LEU A 393 -14.05 23.14 -1.66
C LEU A 393 -13.20 22.01 -1.13
N PHE A 394 -12.34 21.40 -1.95
CA PHE A 394 -11.40 20.37 -1.51
C PHE A 394 -10.41 20.95 -0.49
N GLU A 395 -9.83 22.12 -0.75
CA GLU A 395 -8.93 22.80 0.18
C GLU A 395 -9.59 23.24 1.48
N THR A 396 -10.86 23.68 1.42
CA THR A 396 -11.55 24.27 2.57
C THR A 396 -12.39 23.29 3.38
N LYS A 397 -12.96 22.27 2.75
CA LYS A 397 -13.87 21.31 3.38
C LYS A 397 -13.34 19.86 3.40
N GLY A 398 -12.23 19.62 2.68
CA GLY A 398 -11.64 18.29 2.58
C GLY A 398 -12.37 17.34 1.63
N PRO A 399 -11.85 16.10 1.52
CA PRO A 399 -12.38 15.09 0.60
C PRO A 399 -13.80 14.64 0.94
N ASP A 400 -14.18 14.67 2.22
CA ASP A 400 -15.50 14.20 2.69
C ASP A 400 -16.67 14.96 2.09
N PHE A 401 -16.46 16.20 1.70
CA PHE A 401 -17.48 17.00 1.03
C PHE A 401 -18.02 16.31 -0.22
N PHE A 402 -17.17 15.64 -0.97
CA PHE A 402 -17.49 14.98 -2.23
C PHE A 402 -18.08 13.57 -2.07
N LEU A 403 -18.03 13.01 -0.85
CA LEU A 403 -18.59 11.69 -0.54
C LEU A 403 -20.08 11.72 -0.25
N ARG A 404 -20.62 12.89 0.01
CA ARG A 404 -22.06 13.07 0.28
C ARG A 404 -22.83 12.76 -1.00
N THR A 405 -23.38 11.55 -1.06
CA THR A 405 -24.39 11.21 -2.06
C THR A 405 -25.63 12.06 -1.77
N PRO A 406 -26.21 12.76 -2.77
CA PRO A 406 -27.58 13.25 -2.60
C PRO A 406 -28.43 12.00 -2.30
N GLN A 407 -29.12 11.98 -1.16
CA GLN A 407 -30.06 10.91 -0.88
C GLN A 407 -31.04 10.86 -2.03
N ASN A 408 -30.96 9.81 -2.85
CA ASN A 408 -32.04 9.40 -3.72
C ASN A 408 -33.11 8.82 -2.82
N GLU A 409 -33.95 9.68 -2.27
CA GLU A 409 -35.27 9.25 -1.83
C GLU A 409 -36.07 8.91 -3.07
N GLU A 410 -36.48 7.65 -3.19
CA GLU A 410 -37.45 7.12 -4.14
C GLU A 410 -38.78 7.89 -4.12
#